data_c6d88279935c8fffdf81096b7de46e0c
#
_entry.id   c6d88279935c8fffdf81096b7de46e0c
#
_cell.length_a   1.000
_cell.length_b   1.000
_cell.length_c   1.000
_cell.angle_alpha   90.00
_cell.angle_beta   90.00
_cell.angle_gamma   90.00
#
_symmetry.space_group_name_H-M   'P 1'
#
loop_
_entity.id
_entity.type
_entity.pdbx_description
1 polymer ?
#
loop_
_entity_poly.entity_id
_entity_poly.type
_entity_poly.pdbx_seq_one_letter_code
_entity_poly.pdbx_strand_id
1 'polypeptide(L)'
;ANERGILITIETEGSHYVETDYPLGLLSISPKFSNSVPVVGALTPAGKVVDERMVKVHNRLRQNTDAIKKMIAFHSDYHFKPVWDGTEENLKEIEDYRIKLDIPKHKTYVMPAGDTRETLIEMYPKVFEMVAEHGYNMTGRDHIIAYDTERGV
;
A
#
# COMPACT_ATOMS: atom_id res chain seq x y z
N ALA A 1 13.23 -16.60 -15.53
CA ALA A 1 13.31 -15.12 -15.63
C ALA A 1 14.78 -14.66 -15.59
N ASN A 2 15.58 -15.18 -14.66
CA ASN A 2 16.98 -14.75 -14.48
C ASN A 2 17.88 -14.98 -15.72
N GLU A 3 17.67 -16.06 -16.45
CA GLU A 3 18.46 -16.36 -17.68
C GLU A 3 18.20 -15.34 -18.81
N ARG A 4 17.07 -14.62 -18.77
CA ARG A 4 16.71 -13.61 -19.77
C ARG A 4 16.90 -12.17 -19.28
N GLY A 5 17.44 -11.96 -18.07
CA GLY A 5 17.59 -10.63 -17.47
C GLY A 5 16.26 -9.92 -17.15
N ILE A 6 15.14 -10.66 -17.02
CA ILE A 6 13.84 -10.09 -16.72
C ILE A 6 13.72 -9.90 -15.19
N LEU A 7 13.52 -8.67 -14.75
CA LEU A 7 13.15 -8.36 -13.38
C LEU A 7 11.65 -8.58 -13.19
N ILE A 8 11.30 -9.31 -12.14
CA ILE A 8 9.90 -9.54 -11.76
C ILE A 8 9.60 -8.66 -10.56
N THR A 9 8.60 -7.79 -10.69
CA THR A 9 8.00 -7.02 -9.59
C THR A 9 6.66 -7.61 -9.24
N ILE A 10 6.41 -7.86 -7.95
CA ILE A 10 5.10 -8.24 -7.45
C ILE A 10 4.57 -7.12 -6.56
N GLU A 11 3.34 -6.70 -6.81
CA GLU A 11 2.58 -5.82 -5.92
C GLU A 11 1.61 -6.65 -5.08
N THR A 12 1.60 -6.40 -3.77
CA THR A 12 0.74 -7.12 -2.81
C THR A 12 0.27 -6.20 -1.70
N GLU A 13 -0.91 -6.49 -1.14
CA GLU A 13 -1.38 -5.84 0.09
C GLU A 13 -0.83 -6.50 1.36
N GLY A 14 -0.11 -7.62 1.23
CA GLY A 14 0.50 -8.31 2.37
C GLY A 14 -0.46 -9.14 3.22
N SER A 15 -1.68 -9.41 2.76
CA SER A 15 -2.67 -10.21 3.50
C SER A 15 -2.31 -11.69 3.61
N HIS A 16 -1.57 -12.22 2.64
CA HIS A 16 -1.18 -13.62 2.57
C HIS A 16 0.27 -13.75 2.10
N TYR A 17 1.01 -14.67 2.71
CA TYR A 17 2.32 -15.07 2.22
C TYR A 17 2.19 -16.24 1.25
N VAL A 18 2.84 -16.10 0.11
CA VAL A 18 2.99 -17.18 -0.88
C VAL A 18 4.48 -17.44 -1.04
N GLU A 19 4.89 -18.68 -0.82
CA GLU A 19 6.26 -19.10 -1.02
C GLU A 19 6.60 -19.13 -2.52
N THR A 20 7.78 -18.64 -2.86
CA THR A 20 8.32 -18.68 -4.22
C THR A 20 9.67 -19.37 -4.21
N ASP A 21 10.03 -20.04 -5.30
CA ASP A 21 11.29 -20.78 -5.41
C ASP A 21 12.53 -19.88 -5.33
N TYR A 22 12.38 -18.61 -5.71
CA TYR A 22 13.47 -17.63 -5.77
C TYR A 22 13.02 -16.26 -5.29
N PRO A 23 13.93 -15.46 -4.71
CA PRO A 23 13.66 -14.04 -4.44
C PRO A 23 13.25 -13.29 -5.71
N LEU A 24 12.33 -12.35 -5.56
CA LEU A 24 11.88 -11.46 -6.63
C LEU A 24 12.89 -10.34 -6.88
N GLY A 25 12.83 -9.72 -8.06
CA GLY A 25 13.58 -8.51 -8.35
C GLY A 25 13.13 -7.32 -7.48
N LEU A 26 11.81 -7.19 -7.28
CA LEU A 26 11.23 -6.21 -6.35
C LEU A 26 9.91 -6.72 -5.79
N LEU A 27 9.71 -6.59 -4.48
CA LEU A 27 8.45 -6.80 -3.82
C LEU A 27 7.87 -5.46 -3.35
N SER A 28 6.70 -5.07 -3.86
CA SER A 28 5.98 -3.84 -3.52
C SER A 28 4.83 -4.18 -2.58
N ILE A 29 4.93 -3.80 -1.30
CA ILE A 29 3.97 -4.14 -0.25
C ILE A 29 3.14 -2.91 0.08
N SER A 30 1.83 -2.95 -0.17
CA SER A 30 0.88 -1.87 0.09
C SER A 30 -0.20 -2.30 1.11
N PRO A 31 0.13 -2.38 2.41
CA PRO A 31 -0.83 -2.81 3.42
C PRO A 31 -1.99 -1.84 3.52
N LYS A 32 -3.14 -2.37 3.91
CA LYS A 32 -4.35 -1.58 4.12
C LYS A 32 -4.41 -1.07 5.56
N PHE A 33 -4.77 0.19 5.73
CA PHE A 33 -4.91 0.87 7.03
C PHE A 33 -6.37 1.10 7.40
N SER A 34 -6.63 1.71 8.55
CA SER A 34 -7.98 1.95 9.05
C SER A 34 -8.86 2.76 8.10
N ASN A 35 -8.25 3.71 7.37
CA ASN A 35 -8.89 4.54 6.35
C ASN A 35 -9.43 3.76 5.14
N SER A 36 -9.03 2.49 4.98
CA SER A 36 -9.49 1.61 3.89
C SER A 36 -10.59 0.63 4.31
N VAL A 37 -11.04 0.68 5.58
CA VAL A 37 -12.07 -0.23 6.08
C VAL A 37 -13.41 0.06 5.38
N PRO A 38 -14.02 -0.95 4.74
CA PRO A 38 -15.27 -0.75 4.02
C PRO A 38 -16.41 -0.41 4.98
N VAL A 39 -17.29 0.50 4.56
CA VAL A 39 -18.44 0.95 5.35
C VAL A 39 -19.64 0.02 5.10
N VAL A 40 -20.23 -0.51 6.18
CA VAL A 40 -21.44 -1.36 6.08
C VAL A 40 -22.57 -0.61 5.37
N GLY A 41 -23.20 -1.26 4.40
CA GLY A 41 -24.24 -0.68 3.56
C GLY A 41 -23.74 0.04 2.30
N ALA A 42 -22.45 0.36 2.20
CA ALA A 42 -21.88 0.92 0.98
C ALA A 42 -21.79 -0.14 -0.14
N LEU A 43 -21.70 0.32 -1.39
CA LEU A 43 -21.47 -0.56 -2.53
C LEU A 43 -19.98 -0.74 -2.79
N THR A 44 -19.55 -1.97 -3.00
CA THR A 44 -18.23 -2.26 -3.53
C THR A 44 -18.13 -1.82 -5.00
N PRO A 45 -16.91 -1.67 -5.58
CA PRO A 45 -16.75 -1.40 -7.02
C PRO A 45 -17.42 -2.45 -7.92
N ALA A 46 -17.65 -3.67 -7.41
CA ALA A 46 -18.37 -4.74 -8.11
C ALA A 46 -19.90 -4.71 -7.86
N GLY A 47 -20.43 -3.64 -7.24
CA GLY A 47 -21.85 -3.48 -6.99
C GLY A 47 -22.44 -4.34 -5.85
N LYS A 48 -21.58 -4.99 -5.04
CA LYS A 48 -22.03 -5.78 -3.89
C LYS A 48 -22.16 -4.88 -2.65
N VAL A 49 -23.24 -5.04 -1.89
CA VAL A 49 -23.41 -4.34 -0.61
C VAL A 49 -22.42 -4.90 0.43
N VAL A 50 -21.71 -4.00 1.09
CA VAL A 50 -20.80 -4.34 2.19
C VAL A 50 -21.59 -4.78 3.41
N ASP A 51 -21.30 -5.96 3.92
CA ASP A 51 -21.83 -6.51 5.16
C ASP A 51 -20.80 -6.53 6.30
N GLU A 52 -21.23 -6.79 7.53
CA GLU A 52 -20.35 -6.88 8.70
C GLU A 52 -19.29 -7.98 8.56
N ARG A 53 -19.57 -9.06 7.84
CA ARG A 53 -18.62 -10.15 7.61
C ARG A 53 -17.47 -9.66 6.75
N MET A 54 -17.74 -8.87 5.71
CA MET A 54 -16.72 -8.27 4.87
C MET A 54 -15.80 -7.35 5.68
N VAL A 55 -16.36 -6.51 6.55
CA VAL A 55 -15.60 -5.64 7.45
C VAL A 55 -14.71 -6.46 8.39
N LYS A 56 -15.24 -7.52 9.01
CA LYS A 56 -14.47 -8.42 9.90
C LYS A 56 -13.32 -9.11 9.16
N VAL A 57 -13.57 -9.61 7.95
CA VAL A 57 -12.53 -10.24 7.11
C VAL A 57 -11.46 -9.24 6.73
N HIS A 58 -11.84 -8.04 6.26
CA HIS A 58 -10.92 -6.97 5.93
C HIS A 58 -10.02 -6.61 7.12
N ASN A 59 -10.60 -6.35 8.30
CA ASN A 59 -9.84 -6.00 9.50
C ASN A 59 -8.88 -7.11 9.97
N ARG A 60 -9.24 -8.37 9.77
CA ARG A 60 -8.36 -9.50 10.10
C ARG A 60 -7.15 -9.61 9.17
N LEU A 61 -7.34 -9.28 7.88
CA LEU A 61 -6.34 -9.52 6.84
C LEU A 61 -5.47 -8.29 6.55
N ARG A 62 -5.98 -7.07 6.76
CA ARG A 62 -5.34 -5.83 6.31
C ARG A 62 -3.95 -5.56 6.88
N GLN A 63 -3.64 -6.13 8.04
CA GLN A 63 -2.33 -5.97 8.70
C GLN A 63 -1.80 -7.34 9.18
N ASN A 64 -1.64 -8.26 8.25
CA ASN A 64 -1.04 -9.55 8.56
C ASN A 64 0.49 -9.41 8.72
N THR A 65 0.90 -9.05 9.94
CA THR A 65 2.30 -8.83 10.32
C THR A 65 3.18 -10.04 10.00
N ASP A 66 2.68 -11.27 10.25
CA ASP A 66 3.47 -12.49 10.07
C ASP A 66 3.71 -12.77 8.57
N ALA A 67 2.70 -12.54 7.73
CA ALA A 67 2.86 -12.66 6.28
C ALA A 67 3.90 -11.68 5.75
N ILE A 68 3.80 -10.39 6.15
CA ILE A 68 4.74 -9.36 5.69
C ILE A 68 6.16 -9.63 6.20
N LYS A 69 6.35 -10.04 7.47
CA LYS A 69 7.67 -10.40 8.00
C LYS A 69 8.32 -11.55 7.22
N LYS A 70 7.55 -12.58 6.85
CA LYS A 70 8.05 -13.66 5.99
C LYS A 70 8.44 -13.16 4.60
N MET A 71 7.64 -12.27 4.01
CA MET A 71 7.93 -11.65 2.72
C MET A 71 9.25 -10.88 2.74
N ILE A 72 9.42 -9.94 3.68
CA ILE A 72 10.63 -9.10 3.75
C ILE A 72 11.89 -9.87 4.17
N ALA A 73 11.73 -10.98 4.91
CA ALA A 73 12.84 -11.86 5.25
C ALA A 73 13.36 -12.65 4.04
N PHE A 74 12.47 -13.03 3.13
CA PHE A 74 12.81 -13.82 1.94
C PHE A 74 13.19 -12.95 0.73
N HIS A 75 12.49 -11.81 0.54
CA HIS A 75 12.74 -10.87 -0.57
C HIS A 75 13.54 -9.67 -0.07
N SER A 76 14.84 -9.67 -0.31
CA SER A 76 15.76 -8.62 0.16
C SER A 76 15.49 -7.25 -0.47
N ASP A 77 14.96 -7.23 -1.70
CA ASP A 77 14.54 -5.98 -2.34
C ASP A 77 13.03 -5.80 -2.27
N TYR A 78 12.61 -4.82 -1.46
CA TYR A 78 11.21 -4.52 -1.26
C TYR A 78 10.98 -3.03 -1.01
N HIS A 79 9.77 -2.57 -1.34
CA HIS A 79 9.23 -1.28 -0.98
C HIS A 79 7.99 -1.46 -0.09
N PHE A 80 7.95 -0.74 1.02
CA PHE A 80 6.76 -0.60 1.84
C PHE A 80 6.01 0.65 1.38
N LYS A 81 4.81 0.49 0.81
CA LYS A 81 4.06 1.53 0.11
C LYS A 81 2.71 1.84 0.79
N PRO A 82 2.69 2.50 1.95
CA PRO A 82 1.47 2.92 2.59
C PRO A 82 0.79 4.05 1.83
N VAL A 83 -0.55 4.12 1.91
CA VAL A 83 -1.36 5.24 1.43
C VAL A 83 -1.69 6.14 2.60
N TRP A 84 -1.32 7.42 2.51
CA TRP A 84 -1.62 8.44 3.52
C TRP A 84 -2.76 9.35 3.05
N ASP A 85 -3.74 9.56 3.94
CA ASP A 85 -4.95 10.34 3.67
C ASP A 85 -4.89 11.81 4.15
N GLY A 86 -3.72 12.24 4.61
CA GLY A 86 -3.51 13.61 5.08
C GLY A 86 -3.79 13.81 6.57
N THR A 87 -4.18 12.77 7.31
CA THR A 87 -4.46 12.87 8.75
C THR A 87 -3.29 12.40 9.61
N GLU A 88 -3.15 13.00 10.79
CA GLU A 88 -2.16 12.61 11.80
C GLU A 88 -2.42 11.18 12.32
N GLU A 89 -3.69 10.81 12.46
CA GLU A 89 -4.09 9.48 12.92
C GLU A 89 -3.60 8.39 11.97
N ASN A 90 -3.78 8.61 10.66
CA ASN A 90 -3.32 7.65 9.65
C ASN A 90 -1.78 7.63 9.56
N LEU A 91 -1.13 8.80 9.67
CA LEU A 91 0.34 8.86 9.69
C LEU A 91 0.90 8.08 10.89
N LYS A 92 0.31 8.25 12.06
CA LYS A 92 0.69 7.49 13.26
C LYS A 92 0.48 5.98 13.07
N GLU A 93 -0.64 5.54 12.48
CA GLU A 93 -0.89 4.13 12.19
C GLU A 93 0.18 3.55 11.23
N ILE A 94 0.57 4.31 10.20
CA ILE A 94 1.62 3.94 9.26
C ILE A 94 2.96 3.79 9.98
N GLU A 95 3.32 4.75 10.83
CA GLU A 95 4.59 4.76 11.55
C GLU A 95 4.67 3.63 12.59
N ASP A 96 3.64 3.43 13.39
CA ASP A 96 3.53 2.34 14.35
C ASP A 96 3.67 0.96 13.66
N TYR A 97 3.03 0.79 12.51
CA TYR A 97 3.08 -0.46 11.76
C TYR A 97 4.44 -0.70 11.09
N ARG A 98 5.06 0.34 10.55
CA ARG A 98 6.43 0.30 10.04
C ARG A 98 7.43 -0.13 11.12
N ILE A 99 7.34 0.49 12.32
CA ILE A 99 8.21 0.17 13.46
C ILE A 99 8.00 -1.29 13.90
N LYS A 100 6.74 -1.74 14.01
CA LYS A 100 6.40 -3.12 14.37
C LYS A 100 6.97 -4.15 13.39
N LEU A 101 7.14 -3.79 12.13
CA LEU A 101 7.71 -4.62 11.08
C LEU A 101 9.23 -4.47 10.94
N ASP A 102 9.85 -3.56 11.70
CA ASP A 102 11.27 -3.19 11.59
C ASP A 102 11.66 -2.74 10.16
N ILE A 103 10.77 -1.99 9.50
CA ILE A 103 11.02 -1.49 8.15
C ILE A 103 11.76 -0.15 8.23
N PRO A 104 12.93 0.00 7.58
CA PRO A 104 13.67 1.24 7.59
C PRO A 104 12.98 2.34 6.75
N LYS A 105 13.18 3.60 7.13
CA LYS A 105 12.56 4.75 6.46
C LYS A 105 12.86 4.81 4.95
N HIS A 106 14.08 4.47 4.55
CA HIS A 106 14.48 4.47 3.13
C HIS A 106 13.79 3.38 2.28
N LYS A 107 13.13 2.39 2.89
CA LYS A 107 12.29 1.40 2.21
C LYS A 107 10.80 1.78 2.22
N THR A 108 10.45 2.93 2.83
CA THR A 108 9.07 3.41 2.96
C THR A 108 8.79 4.47 1.90
N TYR A 109 7.79 4.20 1.05
CA TYR A 109 7.37 5.03 -0.08
C TYR A 109 5.91 5.42 0.10
N VAL A 110 5.65 6.59 0.65
CA VAL A 110 4.27 7.03 0.92
C VAL A 110 3.57 7.46 -0.36
N MET A 111 2.35 6.98 -0.54
CA MET A 111 1.46 7.36 -1.64
C MET A 111 0.37 8.32 -1.15
N PRO A 112 0.00 9.34 -1.94
CA PRO A 112 -1.19 10.14 -1.67
C PRO A 112 -2.46 9.29 -1.77
N ALA A 113 -3.40 9.48 -0.83
CA ALA A 113 -4.76 9.00 -0.99
C ALA A 113 -5.49 9.84 -2.03
N GLY A 114 -6.35 9.21 -2.83
CA GLY A 114 -7.15 9.85 -3.87
C GLY A 114 -7.51 8.84 -4.96
N ASP A 115 -8.71 8.98 -5.50
CA ASP A 115 -9.25 8.13 -6.57
C ASP A 115 -9.53 8.92 -7.86
N THR A 116 -9.28 10.24 -7.82
CA THR A 116 -9.37 11.15 -8.98
C THR A 116 -8.08 11.94 -9.14
N ARG A 117 -7.85 12.46 -10.33
CA ARG A 117 -6.71 13.35 -10.64
C ARG A 117 -6.73 14.60 -9.74
N GLU A 118 -7.90 15.20 -9.55
CA GLU A 118 -8.07 16.40 -8.74
C GLU A 118 -7.65 16.16 -7.29
N THR A 119 -8.17 15.10 -6.66
CA THR A 119 -7.82 14.77 -5.28
C THR A 119 -6.35 14.45 -5.11
N LEU A 120 -5.72 13.80 -6.10
CA LEU A 120 -4.28 13.54 -6.04
C LEU A 120 -3.46 14.83 -6.14
N ILE A 121 -3.82 15.75 -7.06
CA ILE A 121 -3.12 17.04 -7.22
C ILE A 121 -3.15 17.84 -5.91
N GLU A 122 -4.29 17.85 -5.22
CA GLU A 122 -4.42 18.52 -3.91
C GLU A 122 -3.58 17.86 -2.79
N MET A 123 -3.41 16.55 -2.87
CA MET A 123 -2.64 15.79 -1.87
C MET A 123 -1.12 15.82 -2.07
N TYR A 124 -0.64 16.01 -3.30
CA TYR A 124 0.79 15.95 -3.61
C TYR A 124 1.63 16.92 -2.75
N PRO A 125 1.30 18.22 -2.63
CA PRO A 125 2.09 19.15 -1.78
C PRO A 125 2.19 18.66 -0.34
N LYS A 126 1.08 18.21 0.25
CA LYS A 126 1.03 17.71 1.64
C LYS A 126 1.92 16.48 1.83
N VAL A 127 1.88 15.53 0.86
CA VAL A 127 2.72 14.33 0.92
C VAL A 127 4.20 14.71 0.78
N PHE A 128 4.56 15.65 -0.10
CA PHE A 128 5.94 16.13 -0.23
C PHE A 128 6.47 16.73 1.08
N GLU A 129 5.71 17.58 1.73
CA GLU A 129 6.07 18.18 3.03
C GLU A 129 6.25 17.11 4.10
N MET A 130 5.27 16.21 4.23
CA MET A 130 5.30 15.13 5.22
C MET A 130 6.48 14.17 5.00
N VAL A 131 6.76 13.72 3.78
CA VAL A 131 7.89 12.80 3.55
C VAL A 131 9.24 13.45 3.78
N ALA A 132 9.37 14.76 3.48
CA ALA A 132 10.57 15.53 3.78
C ALA A 132 10.81 15.65 5.29
N GLU A 133 9.76 15.93 6.07
CA GLU A 133 9.82 16.04 7.52
C GLU A 133 10.16 14.72 8.19
N HIS A 134 9.52 13.62 7.76
CA HIS A 134 9.67 12.31 8.39
C HIS A 134 10.81 11.46 7.82
N GLY A 135 11.45 11.88 6.73
CA GLY A 135 12.55 11.16 6.08
C GLY A 135 12.08 9.88 5.36
N TYR A 136 10.90 9.92 4.75
CA TYR A 136 10.37 8.88 3.88
C TYR A 136 10.64 9.20 2.41
N ASN A 137 10.35 8.25 1.53
CA ASN A 137 10.26 8.49 0.10
C ASN A 137 8.80 8.71 -0.30
N MET A 138 8.59 9.31 -1.47
CA MET A 138 7.27 9.45 -2.08
C MET A 138 7.18 8.60 -3.34
N THR A 139 5.99 8.05 -3.60
CA THR A 139 5.63 7.47 -4.90
C THR A 139 4.25 7.95 -5.32
N GLY A 140 4.09 8.24 -6.61
CA GLY A 140 2.83 8.72 -7.17
C GLY A 140 1.85 7.60 -7.49
N ARG A 141 0.69 8.02 -7.98
CA ARG A 141 -0.33 7.15 -8.61
C ARG A 141 -0.53 7.64 -10.05
N ASP A 142 0.53 7.49 -10.84
CA ASP A 142 0.64 8.11 -12.17
C ASP A 142 -0.45 7.68 -13.14
N HIS A 143 -0.96 6.45 -13.01
CA HIS A 143 -2.10 5.97 -13.78
C HIS A 143 -3.38 6.80 -13.51
N ILE A 144 -3.62 7.28 -12.28
CA ILE A 144 -4.76 8.16 -11.98
C ILE A 144 -4.46 9.57 -12.48
N ILE A 145 -3.22 10.06 -12.38
CA ILE A 145 -2.85 11.35 -12.98
C ILE A 145 -3.04 11.35 -14.48
N ALA A 146 -2.69 10.25 -15.16
CA ALA A 146 -2.80 10.15 -16.61
C ALA A 146 -4.27 9.95 -17.10
N TYR A 147 -4.99 9.04 -16.46
CA TYR A 147 -6.26 8.51 -16.95
C TYR A 147 -7.48 8.82 -16.07
N ASP A 148 -7.27 9.49 -14.92
CA ASP A 148 -8.30 9.85 -13.96
C ASP A 148 -9.09 8.61 -13.48
N THR A 149 -10.41 8.62 -13.64
CA THR A 149 -11.30 7.51 -13.25
C THR A 149 -11.44 6.43 -14.32
N GLU A 150 -10.80 6.58 -15.48
CA GLU A 150 -10.83 5.60 -16.55
C GLU A 150 -10.12 4.31 -16.13
N ARG A 151 -10.74 3.17 -16.44
CA ARG A 151 -10.22 1.85 -16.02
C ARG A 151 -9.92 0.98 -17.22
N GLY A 152 -8.87 0.17 -17.10
CA GLY A 152 -8.50 -0.80 -18.14
C GLY A 152 -7.68 -0.20 -19.29
N VAL A 153 -7.03 0.91 -19.05
CA VAL A 153 -6.10 1.59 -19.99
C VAL A 153 -4.67 1.19 -19.73
#